data_e6f663fc1647c523f32d311dcba37b7c
#
_entry.id   e6f663fc1647c523f32d311dcba37b7c
#
_cell.length_a   1.000
_cell.length_b   1.000
_cell.length_c   1.000
_cell.angle_alpha   90.00
_cell.angle_beta   90.00
_cell.angle_gamma   90.00
#
_symmetry.space_group_name_H-M   'P 1'
#
loop_
_entity.id
_entity.type
_entity.pdbx_description
1 polymer ?
#
loop_
_entity_poly.entity_id
_entity_poly.type
_entity_poly.pdbx_seq_one_letter_code
_entity_poly.pdbx_strand_id
1 'polypeptide(L)'
;SLKVADIGAGTGNLSIMLLERECEVVSVEPNDAMREIGIERTQGQNIKWVRATGIDSTLKSDDFDWVTFGSSFNVMDRNEALEEAHRLLKKGGYFSCMWNHRDLNDLMQKIAEDTIMEFVPNYTRGTRREDQRPIIESRKDLFDNIIYLEEDFYFHQSIENYINAWKSVKNPYWDLEQAEGVELFEKIASKIRERLPQEFDIKYTTRCWSAKKI
;
A
#
# COMPACT_ATOMS: atom_id res chain seq x y z
N SER A 1 17.01 1.41 -18.49
CA SER A 1 16.08 1.12 -17.35
C SER A 1 15.75 2.40 -16.61
N LEU A 2 14.56 2.51 -16.02
CA LEU A 2 14.20 3.60 -15.12
C LEU A 2 14.82 3.34 -13.74
N LYS A 3 15.28 4.39 -13.08
CA LYS A 3 15.70 4.34 -11.69
C LYS A 3 14.55 4.77 -10.78
N VAL A 4 14.10 3.89 -9.91
CA VAL A 4 12.88 4.06 -9.12
C VAL A 4 13.21 4.03 -7.63
N ALA A 5 12.66 4.98 -6.87
CA ALA A 5 12.61 4.90 -5.41
C ALA A 5 11.22 4.41 -4.98
N ASP A 6 11.16 3.26 -4.30
CA ASP A 6 9.93 2.72 -3.71
C ASP A 6 9.89 3.05 -2.22
N ILE A 7 9.02 3.98 -1.84
CA ILE A 7 9.00 4.60 -0.51
C ILE A 7 7.94 3.94 0.38
N GLY A 8 8.37 3.46 1.55
CA GLY A 8 7.55 2.63 2.42
C GLY A 8 7.31 1.27 1.79
N ALA A 9 8.37 0.66 1.28
CA ALA A 9 8.33 -0.54 0.44
C ALA A 9 7.79 -1.78 1.17
N GLY A 10 7.75 -1.75 2.51
CA GLY A 10 7.29 -2.88 3.32
C GLY A 10 8.11 -4.14 3.06
N THR A 11 7.43 -5.22 2.70
CA THR A 11 8.05 -6.51 2.33
C THR A 11 8.41 -6.61 0.83
N GLY A 12 8.36 -5.49 0.09
CA GLY A 12 8.83 -5.39 -1.30
C GLY A 12 7.82 -5.81 -2.37
N ASN A 13 6.53 -5.81 -2.09
CA ASN A 13 5.55 -6.22 -3.09
C ASN A 13 5.60 -5.37 -4.37
N LEU A 14 5.61 -4.03 -4.24
CA LEU A 14 5.73 -3.14 -5.40
C LEU A 14 7.15 -3.18 -5.98
N SER A 15 8.16 -3.25 -5.12
CA SER A 15 9.56 -3.35 -5.55
C SER A 15 9.79 -4.55 -6.49
N ILE A 16 9.23 -5.73 -6.18
CA ILE A 16 9.30 -6.92 -7.05
C ILE A 16 8.65 -6.66 -8.40
N MET A 17 7.47 -6.04 -8.43
CA MET A 17 6.78 -5.70 -9.68
C MET A 17 7.58 -4.71 -10.56
N LEU A 18 8.32 -3.79 -9.93
CA LEU A 18 9.21 -2.85 -10.63
C LEU A 18 10.45 -3.58 -11.20
N LEU A 19 11.02 -4.51 -10.43
CA LEU A 19 12.15 -5.33 -10.88
C LEU A 19 11.78 -6.23 -12.08
N GLU A 20 10.58 -6.81 -12.09
CA GLU A 20 10.03 -7.58 -13.23
C GLU A 20 9.91 -6.74 -14.51
N ARG A 21 9.92 -5.41 -14.38
CA ARG A 21 9.91 -4.44 -15.48
C ARG A 21 11.28 -3.84 -15.76
N GLU A 22 12.32 -4.53 -15.31
CA GLU A 22 13.73 -4.17 -15.54
C GLU A 22 14.11 -2.78 -14.99
N CYS A 23 13.42 -2.29 -13.93
CA CYS A 23 13.80 -1.08 -13.24
C CYS A 23 15.02 -1.31 -12.33
N GLU A 24 15.86 -0.28 -12.14
CA GLU A 24 16.81 -0.19 -11.03
C GLU A 24 16.03 0.33 -9.82
N VAL A 25 15.94 -0.45 -8.74
CA VAL A 25 15.08 -0.14 -7.60
C VAL A 25 15.89 0.21 -6.36
N VAL A 26 15.50 1.29 -5.69
CA VAL A 26 15.94 1.60 -4.33
C VAL A 26 14.71 1.63 -3.43
N SER A 27 14.61 0.66 -2.52
CA SER A 27 13.49 0.52 -1.59
C SER A 27 13.82 1.12 -0.23
N VAL A 28 12.95 1.99 0.27
CA VAL A 28 13.07 2.65 1.56
C VAL A 28 12.02 2.10 2.51
N GLU A 29 12.45 1.49 3.64
CA GLU A 29 11.55 0.93 4.64
C GLU A 29 12.15 1.10 6.06
N PRO A 30 11.48 1.82 6.97
CA PRO A 30 11.96 2.03 8.33
C PRO A 30 11.85 0.80 9.23
N ASN A 31 10.85 -0.06 9.02
CA ASN A 31 10.62 -1.24 9.83
C ASN A 31 11.62 -2.35 9.48
N ASP A 32 12.46 -2.73 10.45
CA ASP A 32 13.53 -3.70 10.25
C ASP A 32 12.99 -5.08 9.82
N ALA A 33 11.94 -5.58 10.48
CA ALA A 33 11.39 -6.90 10.17
C ALA A 33 10.77 -6.97 8.75
N MET A 34 10.07 -5.91 8.33
CA MET A 34 9.52 -5.85 6.98
C MET A 34 10.63 -5.74 5.93
N ARG A 35 11.64 -4.91 6.20
CA ARG A 35 12.78 -4.72 5.30
C ARG A 35 13.61 -6.00 5.14
N GLU A 36 13.84 -6.75 6.21
CA GLU A 36 14.55 -8.04 6.17
C GLU A 36 13.84 -9.04 5.26
N ILE A 37 12.52 -9.17 5.37
CA ILE A 37 11.71 -9.98 4.46
C ILE A 37 11.86 -9.48 3.00
N GLY A 38 11.84 -8.17 2.78
CA GLY A 38 12.02 -7.59 1.46
C GLY A 38 13.38 -7.90 0.86
N ILE A 39 14.46 -7.80 1.65
CA ILE A 39 15.83 -8.16 1.26
C ILE A 39 15.91 -9.64 0.86
N GLU A 40 15.35 -10.54 1.68
CA GLU A 40 15.32 -11.97 1.39
C GLU A 40 14.59 -12.27 0.08
N ARG A 41 13.39 -11.71 -0.11
CA ARG A 41 12.56 -11.92 -1.30
C ARG A 41 13.17 -11.39 -2.60
N THR A 42 14.06 -10.40 -2.50
CA THR A 42 14.68 -9.75 -3.66
C THR A 42 16.17 -10.07 -3.81
N GLN A 43 16.65 -11.10 -3.10
CA GLN A 43 18.06 -11.50 -3.14
C GLN A 43 18.53 -11.80 -4.56
N GLY A 44 19.69 -11.23 -4.94
CA GLY A 44 20.28 -11.43 -6.27
C GLY A 44 19.68 -10.56 -7.39
N GLN A 45 18.73 -9.69 -7.08
CA GLN A 45 18.12 -8.77 -8.05
C GLN A 45 18.78 -7.38 -8.00
N ASN A 46 18.50 -6.53 -8.99
CA ASN A 46 19.04 -5.17 -9.08
C ASN A 46 18.29 -4.19 -8.18
N ILE A 47 18.41 -4.39 -6.86
CA ILE A 47 17.73 -3.59 -5.85
C ILE A 47 18.67 -3.23 -4.69
N LYS A 48 18.47 -2.02 -4.13
CA LYS A 48 19.09 -1.60 -2.88
C LYS A 48 18.02 -1.30 -1.84
N TRP A 49 18.22 -1.78 -0.62
CA TRP A 49 17.37 -1.48 0.52
C TRP A 49 18.01 -0.45 1.44
N VAL A 50 17.20 0.51 1.90
CA VAL A 50 17.64 1.61 2.78
C VAL A 50 16.72 1.68 3.99
N ARG A 51 17.31 1.76 5.18
CA ARG A 51 16.60 2.02 6.43
C ARG A 51 16.42 3.52 6.61
N ALA A 52 15.26 4.04 6.23
CA ALA A 52 14.92 5.44 6.38
C ALA A 52 13.39 5.63 6.36
N THR A 53 12.93 6.83 6.67
CA THR A 53 11.51 7.19 6.57
C THR A 53 11.16 7.71 5.17
N GLY A 54 9.87 7.83 4.88
CA GLY A 54 9.42 8.36 3.58
C GLY A 54 9.48 9.88 3.46
N ILE A 55 9.72 10.58 4.56
CA ILE A 55 9.87 12.05 4.61
C ILE A 55 11.33 12.48 4.76
N ASP A 56 12.22 11.54 5.05
CA ASP A 56 13.67 11.70 5.09
C ASP A 56 14.32 10.36 4.68
N SER A 57 14.42 10.15 3.38
CA SER A 57 14.89 8.90 2.80
C SER A 57 16.42 8.75 2.82
N THR A 58 17.16 9.80 3.12
CA THR A 58 18.63 9.89 3.03
C THR A 58 19.20 9.64 1.62
N LEU A 59 18.33 9.53 0.60
CA LEU A 59 18.74 9.31 -0.78
C LEU A 59 19.20 10.60 -1.45
N LYS A 60 19.94 10.45 -2.54
CA LYS A 60 20.48 11.58 -3.29
C LYS A 60 19.37 12.34 -4.03
N SER A 61 19.45 13.67 -4.02
CA SER A 61 18.57 14.55 -4.79
C SER A 61 18.78 14.38 -6.30
N ASP A 62 17.72 14.60 -7.08
CA ASP A 62 17.73 14.62 -8.55
C ASP A 62 18.32 13.34 -9.18
N ASP A 63 18.05 12.18 -8.58
CA ASP A 63 18.68 10.91 -8.96
C ASP A 63 17.69 9.87 -9.52
N PHE A 64 16.38 10.08 -9.31
CA PHE A 64 15.35 9.11 -9.67
C PHE A 64 14.45 9.59 -10.82
N ASP A 65 14.09 8.67 -11.69
CA ASP A 65 13.14 8.92 -12.78
C ASP A 65 11.69 8.79 -12.28
N TRP A 66 11.49 7.96 -11.24
CA TRP A 66 10.18 7.71 -10.65
C TRP A 66 10.30 7.50 -9.13
N VAL A 67 9.36 8.07 -8.36
CA VAL A 67 9.20 7.84 -6.92
C VAL A 67 7.80 7.28 -6.67
N THR A 68 7.72 6.11 -6.05
CA THR A 68 6.47 5.38 -5.83
C THR A 68 6.15 5.21 -4.35
N PHE A 69 4.86 5.23 -4.03
CA PHE A 69 4.30 4.95 -2.71
C PHE A 69 3.20 3.88 -2.85
N GLY A 70 3.55 2.63 -2.63
CA GLY A 70 2.61 1.50 -2.66
C GLY A 70 1.92 1.31 -1.31
N SER A 71 0.73 1.87 -1.13
CA SER A 71 -0.04 1.84 0.13
C SER A 71 0.65 2.51 1.34
N SER A 72 1.61 3.40 1.10
CA SER A 72 2.42 4.04 2.15
C SER A 72 2.21 5.55 2.28
N PHE A 73 1.76 6.25 1.24
CA PHE A 73 1.64 7.71 1.21
C PHE A 73 0.73 8.29 2.30
N ASN A 74 -0.28 7.55 2.75
CA ASN A 74 -1.24 8.00 3.76
C ASN A 74 -0.84 7.69 5.22
N VAL A 75 0.31 7.04 5.44
CA VAL A 75 0.79 6.73 6.80
C VAL A 75 1.87 7.69 7.29
N MET A 76 2.18 8.72 6.51
CA MET A 76 3.13 9.77 6.82
C MET A 76 2.53 11.15 6.54
N ASP A 77 3.20 12.25 6.91
CA ASP A 77 2.79 13.58 6.48
C ASP A 77 2.93 13.67 4.94
N ARG A 78 1.79 13.93 4.29
CA ARG A 78 1.72 13.91 2.82
C ARG A 78 2.42 15.09 2.17
N ASN A 79 2.48 16.26 2.83
CA ASN A 79 3.20 17.42 2.31
C ASN A 79 4.71 17.18 2.37
N GLU A 80 5.21 16.68 3.49
CA GLU A 80 6.62 16.31 3.64
C GLU A 80 7.01 15.18 2.67
N ALA A 81 6.13 14.20 2.46
CA ALA A 81 6.35 13.13 1.49
C ALA A 81 6.40 13.65 0.04
N LEU A 82 5.56 14.64 -0.32
CA LEU A 82 5.63 15.29 -1.64
C LEU A 82 6.91 16.11 -1.79
N GLU A 83 7.36 16.82 -0.76
CA GLU A 83 8.65 17.54 -0.77
C GLU A 83 9.84 16.60 -0.95
N GLU A 84 9.84 15.49 -0.21
CA GLU A 84 10.90 14.50 -0.35
C GLU A 84 10.87 13.83 -1.73
N ALA A 85 9.70 13.44 -2.23
CA ALA A 85 9.57 12.90 -3.58
C ALA A 85 10.07 13.88 -4.64
N HIS A 86 9.70 15.16 -4.52
CA HIS A 86 10.21 16.21 -5.41
C HIS A 86 11.73 16.34 -5.33
N ARG A 87 12.30 16.32 -4.13
CA ARG A 87 13.76 16.39 -3.95
C ARG A 87 14.48 15.23 -4.65
N LEU A 88 13.93 14.01 -4.56
CA LEU A 88 14.53 12.80 -5.13
C LEU A 88 14.45 12.74 -6.65
N LEU A 89 13.37 13.25 -7.23
CA LEU A 89 13.09 13.15 -8.65
C LEU A 89 14.03 14.03 -9.48
N LYS A 90 14.47 13.50 -10.62
CA LYS A 90 15.03 14.32 -11.72
C LYS A 90 13.96 15.26 -12.25
N LYS A 91 14.37 16.34 -12.90
CA LYS A 91 13.44 17.23 -13.61
C LYS A 91 12.62 16.44 -14.64
N GLY A 92 11.30 16.57 -14.56
CA GLY A 92 10.36 15.85 -15.41
C GLY A 92 10.11 14.39 -15.03
N GLY A 93 10.70 13.91 -13.93
CA GLY A 93 10.37 12.62 -13.32
C GLY A 93 8.98 12.61 -12.69
N TYR A 94 8.50 11.44 -12.31
CA TYR A 94 7.13 11.26 -11.83
C TYR A 94 7.08 10.78 -10.38
N PHE A 95 6.20 11.39 -9.59
CA PHE A 95 5.67 10.84 -8.35
C PHE A 95 4.44 9.99 -8.63
N SER A 96 4.26 8.89 -7.89
CA SER A 96 3.00 8.13 -7.91
C SER A 96 2.67 7.58 -6.52
N CYS A 97 1.39 7.66 -6.14
CA CYS A 97 0.87 6.95 -4.99
C CYS A 97 -0.30 6.06 -5.42
N MET A 98 -0.35 4.83 -4.88
CA MET A 98 -1.30 3.83 -5.33
C MET A 98 -1.75 2.89 -4.22
N TRP A 99 -2.99 2.39 -4.36
CA TRP A 99 -3.59 1.42 -3.46
C TRP A 99 -4.45 0.43 -4.21
N ASN A 100 -4.47 -0.79 -3.72
CA ASN A 100 -5.49 -1.78 -4.06
C ASN A 100 -6.59 -1.74 -2.99
N HIS A 101 -7.81 -1.53 -3.43
CA HIS A 101 -8.99 -1.55 -2.57
C HIS A 101 -9.88 -2.73 -2.96
N ARG A 102 -10.37 -3.47 -1.98
CA ARG A 102 -11.44 -4.44 -2.22
C ARG A 102 -12.69 -3.71 -2.70
N ASP A 103 -13.34 -4.24 -3.73
CA ASP A 103 -14.60 -3.65 -4.19
C ASP A 103 -15.68 -3.84 -3.10
N LEU A 104 -16.35 -2.75 -2.74
CA LEU A 104 -17.43 -2.76 -1.75
C LEU A 104 -18.67 -3.52 -2.22
N ASN A 105 -18.84 -3.67 -3.52
CA ASN A 105 -19.96 -4.36 -4.12
C ASN A 105 -19.67 -5.84 -4.38
N ASP A 106 -18.42 -6.28 -4.17
CA ASP A 106 -18.06 -7.69 -4.23
C ASP A 106 -18.82 -8.49 -3.19
N LEU A 107 -19.40 -9.63 -3.59
CA LEU A 107 -20.25 -10.44 -2.72
C LEU A 107 -19.48 -11.01 -1.52
N MET A 108 -18.25 -11.51 -1.74
CA MET A 108 -17.43 -12.10 -0.67
C MET A 108 -17.02 -11.02 0.33
N GLN A 109 -16.69 -9.82 -0.18
CA GLN A 109 -16.38 -8.68 0.67
C GLN A 109 -17.58 -8.23 1.51
N LYS A 110 -18.77 -8.18 0.93
CA LYS A 110 -20.01 -7.84 1.68
C LYS A 110 -20.28 -8.85 2.79
N ILE A 111 -20.24 -10.15 2.49
CA ILE A 111 -20.45 -11.20 3.49
C ILE A 111 -19.48 -11.07 4.65
N ALA A 112 -18.20 -10.81 4.35
CA ALA A 112 -17.18 -10.64 5.39
C ALA A 112 -17.45 -9.40 6.26
N GLU A 113 -17.80 -8.27 5.66
CA GLU A 113 -18.07 -7.02 6.39
C GLU A 113 -19.36 -7.08 7.20
N ASP A 114 -20.41 -7.67 6.67
CA ASP A 114 -21.65 -7.93 7.41
C ASP A 114 -21.35 -8.82 8.62
N THR A 115 -20.47 -9.81 8.44
CA THR A 115 -20.02 -10.67 9.56
C THR A 115 -19.24 -9.87 10.59
N ILE A 116 -18.34 -8.97 10.18
CA ILE A 116 -17.60 -8.09 11.11
C ILE A 116 -18.58 -7.21 11.89
N MET A 117 -19.57 -6.62 11.22
CA MET A 117 -20.56 -5.74 11.86
C MET A 117 -21.45 -6.44 12.90
N GLU A 118 -21.62 -7.75 12.83
CA GLU A 118 -22.32 -8.51 13.88
C GLU A 118 -21.58 -8.47 15.23
N PHE A 119 -20.25 -8.41 15.20
CA PHE A 119 -19.39 -8.34 16.39
C PHE A 119 -18.95 -6.92 16.73
N VAL A 120 -18.88 -6.05 15.72
CA VAL A 120 -18.40 -4.65 15.81
C VAL A 120 -19.40 -3.74 15.09
N PRO A 121 -20.54 -3.38 15.74
CA PRO A 121 -21.63 -2.64 15.07
C PRO A 121 -21.23 -1.26 14.53
N ASN A 122 -20.18 -0.64 15.07
CA ASN A 122 -19.64 0.65 14.62
C ASN A 122 -18.44 0.52 13.68
N TYR A 123 -18.24 -0.64 13.07
CA TYR A 123 -17.18 -0.86 12.10
C TYR A 123 -17.30 0.09 10.91
N THR A 124 -16.21 0.77 10.58
CA THR A 124 -16.06 1.61 9.40
C THR A 124 -14.72 1.35 8.71
N ARG A 125 -14.67 1.59 7.43
CA ARG A 125 -13.50 1.25 6.59
C ARG A 125 -12.36 2.24 6.63
N GLY A 126 -12.34 3.27 7.37
CA GLY A 126 -11.25 4.25 7.43
C GLY A 126 -10.98 4.99 6.10
N THR A 127 -9.97 5.86 6.11
CA THR A 127 -9.72 6.91 5.09
C THR A 127 -8.94 6.47 3.84
N ARG A 128 -8.60 5.20 3.67
CA ARG A 128 -7.79 4.70 2.53
C ARG A 128 -8.39 4.93 1.15
N ARG A 129 -9.64 5.41 1.07
CA ARG A 129 -10.37 5.67 -0.18
C ARG A 129 -10.44 7.14 -0.56
N GLU A 130 -9.76 8.01 0.17
CA GLU A 130 -9.71 9.42 -0.16
C GLU A 130 -9.09 9.64 -1.55
N ASP A 131 -9.65 10.57 -2.28
CA ASP A 131 -9.03 11.10 -3.48
C ASP A 131 -7.74 11.86 -3.09
N GLN A 132 -6.62 11.48 -3.69
CA GLN A 132 -5.33 12.12 -3.41
C GLN A 132 -5.11 13.36 -4.28
N ARG A 133 -5.97 13.62 -5.27
CA ARG A 133 -5.84 14.77 -6.14
C ARG A 133 -5.79 16.10 -5.38
N PRO A 134 -6.66 16.38 -4.38
CA PRO A 134 -6.63 17.66 -3.68
C PRO A 134 -5.31 17.97 -2.99
N ILE A 135 -4.67 16.97 -2.35
CA ILE A 135 -3.38 17.18 -1.68
C ILE A 135 -2.25 17.39 -2.69
N ILE A 136 -2.24 16.69 -3.82
CA ILE A 136 -1.25 16.87 -4.88
C ILE A 136 -1.46 18.25 -5.54
N GLU A 137 -2.71 18.65 -5.81
CA GLU A 137 -3.05 19.96 -6.37
C GLU A 137 -2.72 21.14 -5.45
N SER A 138 -2.68 20.93 -4.14
CA SER A 138 -2.25 21.96 -3.20
C SER A 138 -0.76 22.30 -3.33
N ARG A 139 0.03 21.42 -3.97
CA ARG A 139 1.47 21.53 -4.19
C ARG A 139 1.81 21.73 -5.67
N LYS A 140 1.11 22.65 -6.33
CA LYS A 140 1.41 23.08 -7.72
C LYS A 140 2.77 23.74 -7.88
N ASP A 141 3.39 24.11 -6.77
CA ASP A 141 4.78 24.57 -6.70
C ASP A 141 5.79 23.44 -6.97
N LEU A 142 5.41 22.18 -6.78
CA LEU A 142 6.26 21.00 -6.92
C LEU A 142 5.91 20.13 -8.13
N PHE A 143 4.60 19.97 -8.38
CA PHE A 143 4.11 19.01 -9.37
C PHE A 143 3.02 19.60 -10.26
N ASP A 144 3.03 19.13 -11.52
CA ASP A 144 1.98 19.39 -12.51
C ASP A 144 1.48 18.09 -13.16
N ASN A 145 0.63 18.22 -14.17
CA ASN A 145 0.17 17.10 -15.02
C ASN A 145 -0.29 15.88 -14.23
N ILE A 146 -1.29 16.07 -13.35
CA ILE A 146 -1.81 14.99 -12.52
C ILE A 146 -2.60 14.01 -13.38
N ILE A 147 -2.17 12.73 -13.38
CA ILE A 147 -2.80 11.60 -14.06
C ILE A 147 -3.46 10.74 -12.99
N TYR A 148 -4.72 10.37 -13.21
CA TYR A 148 -5.43 9.37 -12.40
C TYR A 148 -5.70 8.13 -13.24
N LEU A 149 -5.38 6.97 -12.69
CA LEU A 149 -5.63 5.66 -13.28
C LEU A 149 -6.42 4.82 -12.27
N GLU A 150 -7.41 4.12 -12.78
CA GLU A 150 -8.20 3.17 -12.01
C GLU A 150 -8.43 1.92 -12.85
N GLU A 151 -8.20 0.73 -12.28
CA GLU A 151 -8.38 -0.55 -12.96
C GLU A 151 -8.89 -1.60 -11.98
N ASP A 152 -9.88 -2.36 -12.41
CA ASP A 152 -10.43 -3.47 -11.66
C ASP A 152 -9.73 -4.77 -12.02
N PHE A 153 -9.49 -5.62 -11.01
CA PHE A 153 -8.96 -6.97 -11.22
C PHE A 153 -9.54 -7.95 -10.20
N TYR A 154 -9.53 -9.23 -10.55
CA TYR A 154 -9.89 -10.31 -9.65
C TYR A 154 -8.65 -10.98 -9.09
N PHE A 155 -8.64 -11.23 -7.79
CA PHE A 155 -7.57 -11.92 -7.11
C PHE A 155 -8.10 -13.22 -6.51
N HIS A 156 -7.58 -14.36 -7.01
CA HIS A 156 -7.90 -15.68 -6.48
C HIS A 156 -7.14 -15.94 -5.19
N GLN A 157 -7.82 -16.38 -4.14
CA GLN A 157 -7.19 -16.66 -2.86
C GLN A 157 -7.97 -17.66 -2.01
N SER A 158 -7.25 -18.30 -1.09
CA SER A 158 -7.87 -19.11 -0.06
C SER A 158 -8.51 -18.26 1.05
N ILE A 159 -9.48 -18.83 1.75
CA ILE A 159 -10.10 -18.22 2.93
C ILE A 159 -9.06 -17.87 3.99
N GLU A 160 -8.03 -18.68 4.17
CA GLU A 160 -6.97 -18.41 5.16
C GLU A 160 -6.10 -17.22 4.76
N ASN A 161 -5.75 -17.08 3.48
CA ASN A 161 -5.04 -15.90 2.98
C ASN A 161 -5.88 -14.64 3.14
N TYR A 162 -7.19 -14.73 2.89
CA TYR A 162 -8.13 -13.63 3.08
C TYR A 162 -8.20 -13.18 4.55
N ILE A 163 -8.32 -14.12 5.49
CA ILE A 163 -8.34 -13.85 6.93
C ILE A 163 -7.00 -13.28 7.41
N ASN A 164 -5.87 -13.83 6.94
CA ASN A 164 -4.54 -13.32 7.26
C ASN A 164 -4.32 -11.89 6.77
N ALA A 165 -4.89 -11.52 5.62
CA ALA A 165 -4.87 -10.14 5.14
C ALA A 165 -5.63 -9.18 6.09
N TRP A 166 -6.69 -9.62 6.75
CA TRP A 166 -7.36 -8.84 7.80
C TRP A 166 -6.50 -8.71 9.07
N LYS A 167 -5.76 -9.75 9.46
CA LYS A 167 -4.79 -9.68 10.59
C LYS A 167 -3.69 -8.64 10.37
N SER A 168 -3.25 -8.46 9.15
CA SER A 168 -2.14 -7.55 8.81
C SER A 168 -2.51 -6.06 8.87
N VAL A 169 -3.81 -5.74 8.91
CA VAL A 169 -4.29 -4.35 8.88
C VAL A 169 -4.53 -3.86 10.31
N LYS A 170 -3.72 -2.89 10.77
CA LYS A 170 -4.02 -2.16 12.01
C LYS A 170 -5.34 -1.41 11.87
N ASN A 171 -6.21 -1.59 12.84
CA ASN A 171 -7.52 -0.93 12.91
C ASN A 171 -7.91 -0.68 14.38
N PRO A 172 -8.87 0.21 14.66
CA PRO A 172 -9.25 0.55 16.02
C PRO A 172 -10.23 -0.43 16.67
N TYR A 173 -10.64 -1.50 15.98
CA TYR A 173 -11.73 -2.36 16.42
C TYR A 173 -11.27 -3.62 17.15
N TRP A 174 -10.09 -4.12 16.80
CA TRP A 174 -9.41 -5.21 17.50
C TRP A 174 -7.91 -4.98 17.49
N ASP A 175 -7.33 -5.07 18.67
CA ASP A 175 -5.88 -5.00 18.87
C ASP A 175 -5.33 -6.40 19.10
N LEU A 176 -4.59 -6.92 18.12
CA LEU A 176 -4.02 -8.27 18.19
C LEU A 176 -2.83 -8.39 19.15
N GLU A 177 -2.39 -7.29 19.76
CA GLU A 177 -1.42 -7.30 20.85
C GLU A 177 -2.10 -7.57 22.22
N GLN A 178 -3.45 -7.51 22.27
CA GLN A 178 -4.26 -7.74 23.46
C GLN A 178 -5.07 -9.06 23.32
N ALA A 179 -5.16 -9.80 24.42
CA ALA A 179 -5.87 -11.10 24.43
C ALA A 179 -7.34 -10.96 23.99
N GLU A 180 -8.02 -9.89 24.43
CA GLU A 180 -9.41 -9.61 24.07
C GLU A 180 -9.59 -9.34 22.58
N GLY A 181 -8.63 -8.61 21.96
CA GLY A 181 -8.64 -8.34 20.54
C GLY A 181 -8.38 -9.59 19.71
N VAL A 182 -7.50 -10.48 20.17
CA VAL A 182 -7.25 -11.79 19.56
C VAL A 182 -8.52 -12.65 19.63
N GLU A 183 -9.17 -12.74 20.80
CA GLU A 183 -10.41 -13.51 20.98
C GLU A 183 -11.55 -13.00 20.08
N LEU A 184 -11.74 -11.69 20.03
CA LEU A 184 -12.72 -11.05 19.14
C LEU A 184 -12.44 -11.39 17.67
N PHE A 185 -11.20 -11.23 17.24
CA PHE A 185 -10.82 -11.50 15.86
C PHE A 185 -11.03 -12.97 15.49
N GLU A 186 -10.66 -13.92 16.36
CA GLU A 186 -10.87 -15.36 16.09
C GLU A 186 -12.35 -15.74 16.01
N LYS A 187 -13.23 -15.10 16.78
CA LYS A 187 -14.70 -15.26 16.63
C LYS A 187 -15.18 -14.79 15.27
N ILE A 188 -14.74 -13.61 14.84
CA ILE A 188 -15.03 -13.06 13.52
C ILE A 188 -14.50 -13.99 12.42
N ALA A 189 -13.23 -14.40 12.51
CA ALA A 189 -12.59 -15.27 11.54
C ALA A 189 -13.29 -16.63 11.42
N SER A 190 -13.68 -17.24 12.55
CA SER A 190 -14.45 -18.48 12.56
C SER A 190 -15.77 -18.32 11.81
N LYS A 191 -16.48 -17.20 12.03
CA LYS A 191 -17.76 -16.95 11.38
C LYS A 191 -17.60 -16.66 9.87
N ILE A 192 -16.52 -16.00 9.48
CA ILE A 192 -16.18 -15.78 8.06
C ILE A 192 -15.89 -17.14 7.38
N ARG A 193 -15.14 -18.06 8.02
CA ARG A 193 -14.88 -19.42 7.49
C ARG A 193 -16.16 -20.24 7.29
N GLU A 194 -17.18 -20.04 8.11
CA GLU A 194 -18.47 -20.71 7.95
C GLU A 194 -19.27 -20.20 6.75
N ARG A 195 -19.08 -18.94 6.36
CA ARG A 195 -19.91 -18.22 5.39
C ARG A 195 -19.31 -18.11 4.00
N LEU A 196 -17.98 -18.15 3.91
CA LEU A 196 -17.27 -18.04 2.65
C LEU A 196 -16.74 -19.39 2.16
N PRO A 197 -16.59 -19.58 0.84
CA PRO A 197 -15.93 -20.76 0.28
C PRO A 197 -14.47 -20.87 0.71
N GLN A 198 -13.89 -22.09 0.57
CA GLN A 198 -12.47 -22.32 0.86
C GLN A 198 -11.55 -21.58 -0.09
N GLU A 199 -11.95 -21.44 -1.34
CA GLU A 199 -11.26 -20.71 -2.40
C GLU A 199 -12.27 -19.82 -3.12
N PHE A 200 -11.89 -18.60 -3.45
CA PHE A 200 -12.75 -17.66 -4.17
C PHE A 200 -11.96 -16.54 -4.84
N ASP A 201 -12.58 -15.96 -5.85
CA ASP A 201 -12.13 -14.71 -6.45
C ASP A 201 -12.76 -13.54 -5.70
N ILE A 202 -11.95 -12.52 -5.44
CA ILE A 202 -12.44 -11.26 -4.88
C ILE A 202 -12.01 -10.10 -5.78
N LYS A 203 -12.92 -9.21 -6.05
CA LYS A 203 -12.67 -8.04 -6.87
C LYS A 203 -11.93 -6.96 -6.09
N TYR A 204 -10.87 -6.46 -6.69
CA TYR A 204 -10.11 -5.30 -6.24
C TYR A 204 -10.13 -4.20 -7.30
N THR A 205 -10.00 -2.98 -6.84
CA THR A 205 -9.75 -1.83 -7.69
C THR A 205 -8.39 -1.23 -7.32
N THR A 206 -7.47 -1.16 -8.27
CA THR A 206 -6.26 -0.36 -8.14
C THR A 206 -6.59 1.09 -8.46
N ARG A 207 -6.19 2.01 -7.59
CA ARG A 207 -6.26 3.46 -7.83
C ARG A 207 -4.87 4.04 -7.71
N CYS A 208 -4.47 4.81 -8.71
CA CYS A 208 -3.15 5.42 -8.80
C CYS A 208 -3.26 6.89 -9.20
N TRP A 209 -2.57 7.75 -8.48
CA TRP A 209 -2.36 9.15 -8.84
C TRP A 209 -0.90 9.35 -9.12
N SER A 210 -0.60 9.93 -10.28
CA SER A 210 0.75 10.28 -10.70
C SER A 210 0.82 11.77 -11.03
N ALA A 211 1.94 12.40 -10.72
CA ALA A 211 2.19 13.79 -11.04
C ALA A 211 3.64 14.00 -11.44
N LYS A 212 3.87 14.95 -12.36
CA LYS A 212 5.18 15.23 -12.93
C LYS A 212 5.90 16.33 -12.16
N LYS A 213 7.17 16.14 -11.82
CA LYS A 213 8.03 17.19 -11.24
C LYS A 213 8.24 18.31 -12.25
N ILE A 214 7.98 19.56 -11.84
CA ILE A 214 8.28 20.80 -12.60
C ILE A 214 9.74 21.23 -12.50
#